data_92a1b601b6a4735117039d46b622a3e3
#
_entry.id   92a1b601b6a4735117039d46b622a3e3
#
_cell.length_a   1.000
_cell.length_b   1.000
_cell.length_c   1.000
_cell.angle_alpha   90.00
_cell.angle_beta   90.00
_cell.angle_gamma   90.00
#
_symmetry.space_group_name_H-M   'P 1'
#
loop_
_entity.id
_entity.type
_entity.pdbx_description
1 polymer ?
#
loop_
_entity_poly.entity_id
_entity_poly.type
_entity_poly.pdbx_seq_one_letter_code
_entity_poly.pdbx_strand_id
1 'polypeptide(L)'
;MNKLITLIMSISGTWLLVSSIILLSINAATIEAAVASISKTNTSIKHLVVIFQENVSFDHYFATYPNATNPSGEPKFTSSPATPSVNGLSSHLLVNNPNGNYSVNPFRLDRSQAITCDMDHEYPAEQQAYHGGLLDKFIEFASSTDSGCTDAGHKKQVMGYFDGNTVTALWNYAQHFAMSDNSFATTFGPSTPGALNLISGQTHGATPANIADTVANGTVIADPDPRFDDCSSGTKIAMSGRNIGTILNSKDITWGWFQGGFKPTSKTADGRAVCGSIHKNINGTEEKDYVPHHEPFMYYSMTANPHHLPPTKVAMIGNTDQAHHQYDLSDFWNAAENGNLPAVSFLKAPKYQNGHAGYSDPIDEQHFLVSTINRIEQLPEWSDIAIIISYDDSDGWYDHMMPPIISQSNDPKYDKLLGSDLCGHVSRDAYQDRCGYGPRLPLLVISPYSKTTFVDHSITDQTSIIRFIEDNWGLGRLGNLSFDAKAGKIDNMMDFSDGAHASKLFLDPNTGMQTLASNG
;
A
#
# COMPACT_ATOMS: atom_id res chain seq x y z
N MET A 1 48.04 50.78 -40.40
CA MET A 1 47.58 49.38 -40.36
C MET A 1 47.53 48.78 -38.94
N ASN A 2 48.54 49.05 -38.08
CA ASN A 2 48.59 48.38 -36.75
C ASN A 2 47.58 48.86 -35.69
N LYS A 3 46.97 50.05 -35.76
CA LYS A 3 45.99 50.53 -34.80
C LYS A 3 44.56 49.95 -35.04
N LEU A 4 44.28 49.57 -36.29
CA LEU A 4 42.95 48.97 -36.66
C LEU A 4 42.86 47.51 -36.24
N ILE A 5 43.97 46.76 -36.30
CA ILE A 5 44.03 45.35 -35.91
C ILE A 5 43.89 45.15 -34.41
N THR A 6 44.48 46.07 -33.58
CA THR A 6 44.36 46.01 -32.12
C THR A 6 42.93 46.31 -31.63
N LEU A 7 42.19 47.17 -32.38
CA LEU A 7 40.79 47.49 -32.00
C LEU A 7 39.84 46.32 -32.36
N ILE A 8 40.09 45.60 -33.47
CA ILE A 8 39.26 44.43 -33.89
C ILE A 8 39.47 43.25 -32.93
N MET A 9 40.70 43.00 -32.43
CA MET A 9 40.96 41.95 -31.44
C MET A 9 40.33 42.26 -30.05
N SER A 10 40.28 43.53 -29.63
CA SER A 10 39.65 43.93 -28.38
C SER A 10 38.13 43.79 -28.43
N ILE A 11 37.48 44.10 -29.55
CA ILE A 11 36.03 43.96 -29.73
C ILE A 11 35.61 42.48 -29.78
N SER A 12 36.34 41.62 -30.49
CA SER A 12 36.04 40.19 -30.57
C SER A 12 36.25 39.45 -29.25
N GLY A 13 37.24 39.82 -28.43
CA GLY A 13 37.47 39.22 -27.12
C GLY A 13 36.37 39.57 -26.11
N THR A 14 35.85 40.79 -26.15
CA THR A 14 34.76 41.24 -25.27
C THR A 14 33.43 40.56 -25.62
N TRP A 15 33.12 40.35 -26.89
CA TRP A 15 31.91 39.62 -27.31
C TRP A 15 31.93 38.16 -26.92
N LEU A 16 33.09 37.48 -27.02
CA LEU A 16 33.25 36.09 -26.60
C LEU A 16 33.09 35.93 -25.07
N LEU A 17 33.64 36.84 -24.27
CA LEU A 17 33.49 36.83 -22.83
C LEU A 17 32.04 37.13 -22.38
N VAL A 18 31.37 38.09 -23.01
CA VAL A 18 29.98 38.44 -22.72
C VAL A 18 29.04 37.28 -23.14
N SER A 19 29.28 36.65 -24.28
CA SER A 19 28.51 35.48 -24.73
C SER A 19 28.72 34.26 -23.83
N SER A 20 29.91 34.04 -23.30
CA SER A 20 30.19 32.96 -22.35
C SER A 20 29.55 33.20 -20.97
N ILE A 21 29.55 34.45 -20.49
CA ILE A 21 28.91 34.82 -19.25
C ILE A 21 27.37 34.72 -19.38
N ILE A 22 26.79 35.13 -20.50
CA ILE A 22 25.34 35.01 -20.76
C ILE A 22 24.93 33.54 -20.85
N LEU A 23 25.71 32.67 -21.52
CA LEU A 23 25.46 31.23 -21.61
C LEU A 23 25.59 30.53 -20.23
N LEU A 24 26.57 30.93 -19.41
CA LEU A 24 26.72 30.43 -18.05
C LEU A 24 25.56 30.89 -17.14
N SER A 25 25.10 32.14 -17.26
CA SER A 25 23.97 32.65 -16.50
C SER A 25 22.63 32.04 -16.95
N ILE A 26 22.44 31.74 -18.23
CA ILE A 26 21.26 31.04 -18.73
C ILE A 26 21.26 29.57 -18.24
N ASN A 27 22.42 28.88 -18.24
CA ASN A 27 22.49 27.53 -17.67
C ASN A 27 22.28 27.52 -16.15
N ALA A 28 22.83 28.48 -15.41
CA ALA A 28 22.59 28.60 -13.97
C ALA A 28 21.12 28.92 -13.65
N ALA A 29 20.51 29.86 -14.38
CA ALA A 29 19.09 30.19 -14.20
C ALA A 29 18.14 29.07 -14.60
N THR A 30 18.48 28.26 -15.61
CA THR A 30 17.70 27.05 -15.97
C THR A 30 17.92 25.91 -15.00
N ILE A 31 19.10 25.79 -14.40
CA ILE A 31 19.37 24.83 -13.31
C ILE A 31 18.68 25.28 -12.02
N GLU A 32 18.74 26.57 -11.65
CA GLU A 32 17.98 27.11 -10.51
C GLU A 32 16.46 27.02 -10.73
N ALA A 33 15.95 27.25 -11.93
CA ALA A 33 14.52 27.07 -12.25
C ALA A 33 14.11 25.60 -12.27
N ALA A 34 14.99 24.67 -12.67
CA ALA A 34 14.76 23.24 -12.57
C ALA A 34 14.83 22.71 -11.14
N VAL A 35 15.67 23.31 -10.30
CA VAL A 35 15.75 23.02 -8.85
C VAL A 35 14.62 23.72 -8.07
N ALA A 36 14.09 24.85 -8.57
CA ALA A 36 12.98 25.58 -7.94
C ALA A 36 11.59 24.96 -8.20
N SER A 37 11.48 23.89 -8.97
CA SER A 37 10.23 23.15 -9.18
C SER A 37 10.06 21.95 -8.22
N ILE A 38 10.78 21.92 -7.09
CA ILE A 38 10.35 21.09 -5.97
C ILE A 38 9.04 21.72 -5.48
N SER A 39 7.93 21.06 -5.80
CA SER A 39 6.60 21.49 -5.39
C SER A 39 6.60 21.76 -3.89
N LYS A 40 6.18 22.98 -3.51
CA LYS A 40 6.14 23.39 -2.12
C LYS A 40 5.22 22.44 -1.34
N THR A 41 5.80 21.70 -0.39
CA THR A 41 5.05 20.86 0.53
C THR A 41 4.66 21.63 1.81
N ASN A 42 3.58 21.20 2.44
CA ASN A 42 3.12 21.80 3.71
C ASN A 42 3.85 21.22 4.93
N THR A 43 4.52 20.07 4.75
CA THR A 43 5.38 19.44 5.76
C THR A 43 6.82 19.32 5.25
N SER A 44 7.69 18.73 6.04
CA SER A 44 9.07 18.41 5.62
C SER A 44 9.15 17.24 4.62
N ILE A 45 8.05 16.52 4.39
CA ILE A 45 8.04 15.37 3.48
C ILE A 45 7.96 15.85 2.03
N LYS A 46 8.99 15.54 1.25
CA LYS A 46 9.06 15.79 -0.19
C LYS A 46 8.85 14.53 -1.02
N HIS A 47 9.08 13.36 -0.40
CA HIS A 47 8.90 12.06 -1.03
C HIS A 47 8.07 11.17 -0.11
N LEU A 48 6.91 10.75 -0.59
CA LEU A 48 6.07 9.75 0.08
C LEU A 48 6.22 8.43 -0.66
N VAL A 49 6.60 7.38 0.05
CA VAL A 49 6.64 6.01 -0.47
C VAL A 49 5.58 5.19 0.25
N VAL A 50 4.58 4.72 -0.48
CA VAL A 50 3.53 3.85 0.03
C VAL A 50 3.83 2.42 -0.39
N ILE A 51 4.16 1.55 0.56
CA ILE A 51 4.30 0.11 0.33
C ILE A 51 2.94 -0.51 0.63
N PHE A 52 2.28 -1.00 -0.42
CA PHE A 52 0.91 -1.51 -0.35
C PHE A 52 0.92 -3.02 -0.51
N GLN A 53 0.72 -3.72 0.59
CA GLN A 53 0.81 -5.16 0.72
C GLN A 53 -0.57 -5.83 0.70
N GLU A 54 -0.60 -7.14 0.87
CA GLU A 54 -1.77 -7.99 0.71
C GLU A 54 -2.22 -8.61 2.03
N ASN A 55 -3.48 -8.63 2.20
CA ASN A 55 -4.42 -9.51 2.88
C ASN A 55 -4.08 -9.85 4.33
N VAL A 56 -4.08 -8.86 5.21
CA VAL A 56 -3.76 -9.08 6.62
C VAL A 56 -4.68 -8.27 7.54
N SER A 57 -5.45 -8.93 8.42
CA SER A 57 -6.12 -8.22 9.50
C SER A 57 -5.12 -7.74 10.56
N PHE A 58 -5.49 -6.71 11.32
CA PHE A 58 -4.62 -6.22 12.40
C PHE A 58 -4.30 -7.30 13.43
N ASP A 59 -5.31 -8.05 13.91
CA ASP A 59 -5.06 -9.10 14.89
C ASP A 59 -4.24 -10.27 14.34
N HIS A 60 -4.26 -10.53 13.02
CA HIS A 60 -3.43 -11.58 12.44
C HIS A 60 -1.94 -11.33 12.63
N TYR A 61 -1.49 -10.06 12.64
CA TYR A 61 -0.08 -9.70 12.82
C TYR A 61 0.26 -9.01 14.13
N PHE A 62 -0.71 -8.42 14.83
CA PHE A 62 -0.47 -7.61 16.03
C PHE A 62 -1.32 -8.02 17.24
N ALA A 63 -2.02 -9.15 17.17
CA ALA A 63 -2.92 -9.62 18.23
C ALA A 63 -2.35 -9.53 19.66
N THR A 64 -1.10 -9.91 19.82
CA THR A 64 -0.42 -9.99 21.13
C THR A 64 0.71 -8.98 21.30
N TYR A 65 0.87 -8.03 20.37
CA TYR A 65 1.90 -6.98 20.47
C TYR A 65 1.76 -6.21 21.79
N PRO A 66 2.86 -5.95 22.52
CA PRO A 66 4.25 -6.26 22.19
C PRO A 66 4.80 -7.54 22.86
N ASN A 67 3.97 -8.54 23.13
CA ASN A 67 4.34 -9.74 23.88
C ASN A 67 4.54 -10.94 22.94
N ALA A 68 5.79 -11.15 22.50
CA ALA A 68 6.20 -12.31 21.73
C ALA A 68 6.48 -13.53 22.60
N THR A 69 6.19 -14.72 22.11
CA THR A 69 6.38 -15.99 22.83
C THR A 69 7.86 -16.36 22.99
N ASN A 70 8.70 -15.96 22.01
CA ASN A 70 10.15 -16.20 21.98
C ASN A 70 10.59 -17.67 22.13
N PRO A 71 10.01 -18.62 21.39
CA PRO A 71 10.42 -20.01 21.45
C PRO A 71 11.85 -20.19 20.93
N SER A 72 12.47 -21.32 21.29
CA SER A 72 13.80 -21.66 20.77
C SER A 72 13.73 -21.94 19.27
N GLY A 73 14.67 -21.38 18.51
CA GLY A 73 14.78 -21.60 17.05
C GLY A 73 14.07 -20.59 16.17
N GLU A 74 13.26 -19.69 16.73
CA GLU A 74 12.68 -18.56 16.01
C GLU A 74 13.42 -17.25 16.31
N PRO A 75 13.36 -16.24 15.40
CA PRO A 75 13.85 -14.90 15.68
C PRO A 75 13.22 -14.34 16.96
N LYS A 76 13.98 -13.61 17.74
CA LYS A 76 13.48 -13.06 19.01
C LYS A 76 13.03 -11.61 18.81
N PHE A 77 11.87 -11.31 19.37
CA PHE A 77 11.44 -9.93 19.59
C PHE A 77 11.48 -9.62 21.09
N THR A 78 12.06 -8.48 21.44
CA THR A 78 12.14 -8.01 22.83
C THR A 78 11.54 -6.61 22.89
N SER A 79 10.42 -6.48 23.58
CA SER A 79 9.80 -5.17 23.80
C SER A 79 10.65 -4.29 24.71
N SER A 80 10.74 -3.01 24.39
CA SER A 80 11.27 -1.99 25.29
C SER A 80 10.28 -1.72 26.44
N PRO A 81 10.74 -1.32 27.62
CA PRO A 81 9.83 -0.90 28.69
C PRO A 81 8.89 0.25 28.33
N ALA A 82 9.27 1.04 27.31
CA ALA A 82 8.45 2.16 26.82
C ALA A 82 7.50 1.75 25.68
N THR A 83 7.55 0.51 25.19
CA THR A 83 6.70 0.05 24.07
C THR A 83 5.23 0.06 24.53
N PRO A 84 4.34 0.84 23.91
CA PRO A 84 2.93 0.88 24.27
C PRO A 84 2.24 -0.42 23.86
N SER A 85 1.16 -0.75 24.57
CA SER A 85 0.23 -1.79 24.11
C SER A 85 -0.65 -1.26 22.99
N VAL A 86 -1.17 -2.18 22.18
CA VAL A 86 -2.19 -1.91 21.17
C VAL A 86 -3.56 -2.40 21.65
N ASN A 87 -4.61 -2.04 20.96
CA ASN A 87 -5.91 -2.68 21.07
C ASN A 87 -5.87 -4.05 20.36
N GLY A 88 -5.21 -5.01 20.98
CA GLY A 88 -5.07 -6.39 20.51
C GLY A 88 -5.96 -7.36 21.30
N LEU A 89 -5.75 -8.66 21.11
CA LEU A 89 -6.54 -9.69 21.76
C LEU A 89 -6.31 -9.72 23.28
N SER A 90 -7.39 -9.51 24.02
CA SER A 90 -7.35 -9.66 25.48
C SER A 90 -7.11 -11.12 25.89
N SER A 91 -6.60 -11.33 27.11
CA SER A 91 -6.45 -12.67 27.67
C SER A 91 -7.78 -13.46 27.72
N HIS A 92 -8.91 -12.77 27.83
CA HIS A 92 -10.23 -13.39 27.75
C HIS A 92 -10.54 -13.90 26.34
N LEU A 93 -10.35 -13.10 25.30
CA LEU A 93 -10.59 -13.48 23.90
C LEU A 93 -9.67 -14.60 23.42
N LEU A 94 -8.47 -14.72 23.98
CA LEU A 94 -7.53 -15.80 23.69
C LEU A 94 -7.97 -17.17 24.24
N VAL A 95 -8.88 -17.22 25.23
CA VAL A 95 -9.27 -18.49 25.87
C VAL A 95 -10.78 -18.71 25.92
N ASN A 96 -11.58 -17.72 25.55
CA ASN A 96 -13.04 -17.78 25.57
C ASN A 96 -13.63 -16.96 24.42
N ASN A 97 -13.23 -17.30 23.19
CA ASN A 97 -13.70 -16.61 21.99
C ASN A 97 -15.07 -17.12 21.55
N PRO A 98 -15.99 -16.27 21.08
CA PRO A 98 -17.34 -16.70 20.69
C PRO A 98 -17.38 -17.57 19.43
N ASN A 99 -16.31 -17.61 18.63
CA ASN A 99 -16.28 -18.37 17.38
C ASN A 99 -16.44 -19.90 17.62
N GLY A 100 -17.10 -20.55 16.68
CA GLY A 100 -17.40 -21.97 16.77
C GLY A 100 -18.23 -22.33 18.01
N ASN A 101 -19.14 -21.47 18.45
CA ASN A 101 -19.90 -21.60 19.71
C ASN A 101 -18.98 -21.81 20.93
N TYR A 102 -17.98 -20.94 21.09
CA TYR A 102 -16.96 -20.99 22.16
C TYR A 102 -16.06 -22.24 22.12
N SER A 103 -15.95 -22.91 20.97
CA SER A 103 -15.08 -24.08 20.81
C SER A 103 -13.77 -23.81 20.08
N VAL A 104 -13.62 -22.61 19.48
CA VAL A 104 -12.44 -22.22 18.74
C VAL A 104 -11.94 -20.86 19.24
N ASN A 105 -10.73 -20.87 19.81
CA ASN A 105 -10.04 -19.67 20.24
C ASN A 105 -8.97 -19.26 19.23
N PRO A 106 -8.56 -17.99 19.19
CA PRO A 106 -7.37 -17.56 18.47
C PRO A 106 -6.14 -18.35 18.96
N PHE A 107 -5.25 -18.68 18.04
CA PHE A 107 -4.04 -19.44 18.34
C PHE A 107 -2.85 -18.93 17.55
N ARG A 108 -1.66 -19.04 18.16
CA ARG A 108 -0.42 -18.66 17.51
C ARG A 108 -0.09 -19.65 16.39
N LEU A 109 0.19 -19.10 15.20
CA LEU A 109 0.91 -19.79 14.13
C LEU A 109 2.41 -19.60 14.35
N ASP A 110 3.18 -20.67 14.31
CA ASP A 110 4.63 -20.57 14.40
C ASP A 110 5.26 -20.30 13.02
N ARG A 111 6.54 -19.95 13.01
CA ARG A 111 7.25 -19.59 11.79
C ARG A 111 7.28 -20.72 10.74
N SER A 112 7.17 -21.99 11.15
CA SER A 112 7.10 -23.13 10.21
C SER A 112 5.73 -23.26 9.54
N GLN A 113 4.73 -22.56 10.03
CA GLN A 113 3.36 -22.50 9.52
C GLN A 113 3.10 -21.21 8.71
N ALA A 114 4.15 -20.58 8.18
CA ALA A 114 4.03 -19.31 7.45
C ALA A 114 3.17 -19.43 6.19
N ILE A 115 3.21 -20.56 5.48
CA ILE A 115 2.28 -20.83 4.37
C ILE A 115 0.94 -21.27 4.95
N THR A 116 -0.08 -20.50 4.66
CA THR A 116 -1.47 -20.72 5.12
C THR A 116 -2.41 -20.86 3.94
N CYS A 117 -3.64 -21.28 4.20
CA CYS A 117 -4.71 -21.23 3.20
C CYS A 117 -5.16 -19.78 2.98
N ASP A 118 -5.59 -19.48 1.78
CA ASP A 118 -6.32 -18.28 1.40
C ASP A 118 -7.72 -18.32 2.05
N MET A 119 -8.08 -17.32 2.83
CA MET A 119 -9.37 -17.26 3.53
C MET A 119 -10.45 -16.64 2.64
N ASP A 120 -11.71 -16.85 2.97
CA ASP A 120 -12.81 -16.22 2.24
C ASP A 120 -12.98 -14.76 2.72
N HIS A 121 -12.56 -13.83 1.88
CA HIS A 121 -12.61 -12.39 2.09
C HIS A 121 -13.49 -11.65 1.07
N GLU A 122 -14.37 -12.39 0.41
CA GLU A 122 -15.36 -11.79 -0.48
C GLU A 122 -16.28 -10.81 0.27
N TYR A 123 -16.75 -9.78 -0.41
CA TYR A 123 -17.58 -8.71 0.16
C TYR A 123 -18.74 -9.19 1.06
N PRO A 124 -19.53 -10.21 0.67
CA PRO A 124 -20.58 -10.75 1.55
C PRO A 124 -20.04 -11.61 2.70
N ALA A 125 -18.98 -12.37 2.46
CA ALA A 125 -18.42 -13.33 3.43
C ALA A 125 -17.83 -12.61 4.65
N GLU A 126 -17.01 -11.59 4.42
CA GLU A 126 -16.48 -10.76 5.50
C GLU A 126 -17.59 -10.14 6.37
N GLN A 127 -18.60 -9.55 5.74
CA GLN A 127 -19.72 -8.96 6.48
C GLN A 127 -20.44 -9.98 7.38
N GLN A 128 -20.66 -11.19 6.86
CA GLN A 128 -21.29 -12.28 7.61
C GLN A 128 -20.42 -12.74 8.76
N ALA A 129 -19.09 -12.80 8.59
CA ALA A 129 -18.14 -13.18 9.63
C ALA A 129 -18.18 -12.21 10.82
N TYR A 130 -18.29 -10.92 10.56
CA TYR A 130 -18.40 -9.87 11.60
C TYR A 130 -19.73 -9.89 12.35
N HIS A 131 -20.78 -10.44 11.77
CA HIS A 131 -22.09 -10.65 12.38
C HIS A 131 -22.59 -9.45 13.20
N GLY A 132 -22.50 -8.25 12.62
CA GLY A 132 -22.97 -7.02 13.26
C GLY A 132 -22.29 -6.68 14.59
N GLY A 133 -21.05 -7.10 14.78
CA GLY A 133 -20.26 -6.83 15.98
C GLY A 133 -20.28 -7.94 17.02
N LEU A 134 -20.95 -9.06 16.75
CA LEU A 134 -20.84 -10.25 17.60
C LEU A 134 -19.51 -10.99 17.36
N LEU A 135 -18.92 -10.87 16.18
CA LEU A 135 -17.59 -11.37 15.81
C LEU A 135 -17.44 -12.88 16.03
N ASP A 136 -18.50 -13.63 15.83
CA ASP A 136 -18.63 -15.05 16.19
C ASP A 136 -18.80 -16.00 15.00
N LYS A 137 -18.69 -15.47 13.74
CA LYS A 137 -19.00 -16.22 12.54
C LYS A 137 -17.80 -16.39 11.56
N PHE A 138 -16.59 -16.12 11.99
CA PHE A 138 -15.42 -16.25 11.12
C PHE A 138 -15.20 -17.69 10.64
N ILE A 139 -15.38 -18.70 11.50
CA ILE A 139 -15.30 -20.11 11.13
C ILE A 139 -16.34 -20.49 10.09
N GLU A 140 -17.51 -19.84 10.13
CA GLU A 140 -18.65 -20.20 9.26
C GLU A 140 -18.55 -19.52 7.88
N PHE A 141 -18.08 -18.29 7.82
CA PHE A 141 -18.16 -17.47 6.60
C PHE A 141 -16.81 -17.01 6.03
N ALA A 142 -15.76 -16.92 6.83
CA ALA A 142 -14.44 -16.50 6.36
C ALA A 142 -13.40 -17.61 6.28
N SER A 143 -13.77 -18.87 6.62
CA SER A 143 -12.85 -20.00 6.41
C SER A 143 -12.62 -20.25 4.93
N SER A 144 -11.39 -20.66 4.57
CA SER A 144 -11.03 -21.02 3.19
C SER A 144 -12.01 -22.03 2.57
N THR A 145 -12.32 -21.78 1.31
CA THR A 145 -13.09 -22.69 0.44
C THR A 145 -12.20 -23.44 -0.56
N ASP A 146 -10.90 -23.17 -0.56
CA ASP A 146 -9.94 -23.76 -1.49
C ASP A 146 -9.80 -25.28 -1.33
N SER A 147 -9.50 -25.92 -2.44
CA SER A 147 -9.24 -27.36 -2.48
C SER A 147 -8.02 -27.70 -1.62
N GLY A 148 -8.22 -28.57 -0.62
CA GLY A 148 -7.19 -28.93 0.37
C GLY A 148 -7.27 -28.16 1.68
N CYS A 149 -8.05 -27.09 1.73
CA CYS A 149 -8.22 -26.23 2.91
C CYS A 149 -9.58 -26.41 3.63
N THR A 150 -10.40 -27.36 3.21
CA THR A 150 -11.81 -27.49 3.68
C THR A 150 -12.01 -28.42 4.88
N ASP A 151 -10.98 -29.08 5.38
CA ASP A 151 -11.10 -29.93 6.58
C ASP A 151 -11.21 -29.10 7.87
N ALA A 152 -11.61 -29.75 8.95
CA ALA A 152 -11.88 -29.08 10.22
C ALA A 152 -10.64 -28.39 10.85
N GLY A 153 -9.44 -28.79 10.49
CA GLY A 153 -8.18 -28.16 10.92
C GLY A 153 -7.94 -26.84 10.19
N HIS A 154 -7.99 -26.88 8.86
CA HIS A 154 -7.82 -25.70 8.02
C HIS A 154 -8.90 -24.65 8.21
N LYS A 155 -10.17 -25.06 8.39
CA LYS A 155 -11.26 -24.11 8.70
C LYS A 155 -11.02 -23.26 9.96
N LYS A 156 -10.29 -23.78 10.95
CA LYS A 156 -9.95 -23.02 12.16
C LYS A 156 -8.78 -22.05 11.93
N GLN A 157 -8.06 -22.20 10.83
CA GLN A 157 -6.86 -21.40 10.54
C GLN A 157 -7.19 -19.90 10.47
N VAL A 158 -8.40 -19.53 10.08
CA VAL A 158 -8.88 -18.14 10.08
C VAL A 158 -8.74 -17.45 11.45
N MET A 159 -8.66 -18.22 12.55
CA MET A 159 -8.42 -17.72 13.92
C MET A 159 -6.93 -17.68 14.28
N GLY A 160 -6.04 -17.99 13.36
CA GLY A 160 -4.60 -17.97 13.55
C GLY A 160 -4.02 -16.55 13.55
N TYR A 161 -2.99 -16.34 14.38
CA TYR A 161 -2.21 -15.10 14.36
C TYR A 161 -0.73 -15.40 14.44
N PHE A 162 0.08 -14.53 13.84
CA PHE A 162 1.53 -14.51 14.02
C PHE A 162 1.92 -13.51 15.10
N ASP A 163 2.99 -13.81 15.84
CA ASP A 163 3.60 -12.87 16.78
C ASP A 163 4.94 -12.34 16.28
N GLY A 164 5.61 -11.53 17.08
CA GLY A 164 6.90 -10.92 16.74
C GLY A 164 8.05 -11.90 16.47
N ASN A 165 7.82 -13.20 16.58
CA ASN A 165 8.79 -14.21 16.19
C ASN A 165 8.70 -14.60 14.71
N THR A 166 7.57 -14.33 14.07
CA THR A 166 7.35 -14.52 12.63
C THR A 166 7.34 -13.18 11.90
N VAL A 167 6.52 -12.21 12.34
CA VAL A 167 6.48 -10.86 11.77
C VAL A 167 7.45 -9.91 12.49
N THR A 168 8.65 -10.39 12.71
CA THR A 168 9.66 -9.75 13.57
C THR A 168 10.02 -8.34 13.10
N ALA A 169 10.16 -8.13 11.79
CA ALA A 169 10.49 -6.83 11.25
C ALA A 169 9.36 -5.81 11.48
N LEU A 170 8.10 -6.17 11.22
CA LEU A 170 6.97 -5.27 11.43
C LEU A 170 6.86 -4.84 12.90
N TRP A 171 7.09 -5.76 13.85
CA TRP A 171 7.08 -5.42 15.27
C TRP A 171 8.27 -4.53 15.66
N ASN A 172 9.45 -4.74 15.07
CA ASN A 172 10.60 -3.86 15.29
C ASN A 172 10.35 -2.45 14.70
N TYR A 173 9.75 -2.35 13.50
CA TYR A 173 9.35 -1.04 12.94
C TYR A 173 8.30 -0.36 13.80
N ALA A 174 7.27 -1.08 14.24
CA ALA A 174 6.21 -0.54 15.11
C ALA A 174 6.77 -0.04 16.47
N GLN A 175 7.77 -0.77 17.03
CA GLN A 175 8.41 -0.35 18.27
C GLN A 175 9.32 0.87 18.09
N HIS A 176 9.94 1.04 16.93
CA HIS A 176 10.92 2.09 16.68
C HIS A 176 10.28 3.37 16.13
N PHE A 177 9.27 3.23 15.28
CA PHE A 177 8.54 4.31 14.62
C PHE A 177 7.11 4.43 15.15
N ALA A 178 6.17 4.79 14.28
CA ALA A 178 4.77 4.93 14.65
C ALA A 178 3.89 3.90 13.91
N MET A 179 2.89 3.39 14.61
CA MET A 179 1.86 2.52 14.04
C MET A 179 0.46 3.01 14.44
N SER A 180 -0.56 2.57 13.70
CA SER A 180 -1.97 2.71 14.10
C SER A 180 -2.52 1.34 14.50
N ASP A 181 -3.33 1.30 15.55
CA ASP A 181 -4.12 0.14 15.93
C ASP A 181 -5.62 0.33 15.64
N ASN A 182 -5.95 1.38 14.88
CA ASN A 182 -7.33 1.75 14.56
C ASN A 182 -7.46 2.24 13.10
N SER A 183 -6.76 1.57 12.17
CA SER A 183 -6.85 1.78 10.75
C SER A 183 -7.67 0.68 10.09
N PHE A 184 -8.56 1.03 9.17
CA PHE A 184 -9.55 0.11 8.57
C PHE A 184 -9.44 0.06 7.06
N ALA A 185 -9.89 -1.03 6.44
CA ALA A 185 -10.26 -1.02 5.05
C ALA A 185 -11.39 0.00 4.82
N THR A 186 -11.37 0.72 3.72
CA THR A 186 -12.41 1.73 3.45
C THR A 186 -13.79 1.08 3.23
N THR A 187 -13.82 -0.13 2.68
CA THR A 187 -15.02 -0.95 2.49
C THR A 187 -14.71 -2.40 2.83
N PHE A 188 -15.72 -3.21 3.08
CA PHE A 188 -15.58 -4.66 3.02
C PHE A 188 -15.22 -5.10 1.60
N GLY A 189 -14.65 -6.31 1.46
CA GLY A 189 -14.37 -6.98 0.22
C GLY A 189 -12.88 -7.15 -0.07
N PRO A 190 -12.56 -7.83 -1.18
CA PRO A 190 -11.22 -8.28 -1.51
C PRO A 190 -10.32 -7.17 -2.08
N SER A 191 -9.17 -7.57 -2.63
CA SER A 191 -8.04 -6.68 -2.98
C SER A 191 -8.37 -5.53 -3.93
N THR A 192 -9.20 -5.75 -4.98
CA THR A 192 -9.52 -4.66 -5.93
C THR A 192 -10.27 -3.50 -5.29
N PRO A 193 -11.32 -3.68 -4.47
CA PRO A 193 -11.91 -2.59 -3.69
C PRO A 193 -10.90 -1.83 -2.83
N GLY A 194 -10.00 -2.52 -2.12
CA GLY A 194 -8.94 -1.91 -1.33
C GLY A 194 -7.99 -1.05 -2.16
N ALA A 195 -7.48 -1.60 -3.26
CA ALA A 195 -6.58 -0.90 -4.17
C ALA A 195 -7.25 0.32 -4.84
N LEU A 196 -8.52 0.21 -5.26
CA LEU A 196 -9.27 1.34 -5.80
C LEU A 196 -9.50 2.42 -4.74
N ASN A 197 -9.77 2.05 -3.50
CA ASN A 197 -9.92 2.99 -2.39
C ASN A 197 -8.62 3.74 -2.11
N LEU A 198 -7.46 3.07 -2.17
CA LEU A 198 -6.15 3.70 -1.99
C LEU A 198 -5.90 4.84 -2.98
N ILE A 199 -6.41 4.75 -4.22
CA ILE A 199 -6.07 5.73 -5.27
C ILE A 199 -7.21 6.67 -5.64
N SER A 200 -8.46 6.30 -5.36
CA SER A 200 -9.64 7.09 -5.75
C SER A 200 -10.64 7.32 -4.60
N GLY A 201 -10.47 6.63 -3.48
CA GLY A 201 -11.37 6.69 -2.34
C GLY A 201 -12.78 6.23 -2.66
N GLN A 202 -12.95 5.37 -3.66
CA GLN A 202 -14.25 4.85 -4.08
C GLN A 202 -14.11 3.64 -5.01
N THR A 203 -15.10 2.76 -4.98
CA THR A 203 -15.21 1.58 -5.85
C THR A 203 -16.30 1.73 -6.93
N HIS A 204 -16.91 2.92 -7.02
CA HIS A 204 -17.98 3.26 -7.95
C HIS A 204 -17.43 3.78 -9.30
N GLY A 205 -18.20 3.58 -10.37
CA GLY A 205 -17.87 4.06 -11.72
C GLY A 205 -17.42 2.95 -12.68
N ALA A 206 -17.65 1.71 -12.32
CA ALA A 206 -17.28 0.54 -13.13
C ALA A 206 -18.12 0.41 -14.41
N THR A 207 -17.46 -0.04 -15.46
CA THR A 207 -18.09 -0.40 -16.74
C THR A 207 -17.56 -1.75 -17.22
N PRO A 208 -18.45 -2.77 -17.44
CA PRO A 208 -19.91 -2.77 -17.30
C PRO A 208 -20.40 -2.50 -15.88
N ALA A 209 -21.55 -1.85 -15.75
CA ALA A 209 -22.11 -1.47 -14.45
C ALA A 209 -22.72 -2.67 -13.68
N ASN A 210 -22.93 -3.81 -14.33
CA ASN A 210 -23.44 -5.03 -13.68
C ASN A 210 -22.73 -6.24 -14.26
N ILE A 211 -22.04 -6.94 -13.40
CA ILE A 211 -21.46 -8.27 -13.61
C ILE A 211 -21.80 -9.06 -12.36
N ALA A 212 -22.45 -10.21 -12.51
CA ALA A 212 -22.89 -11.03 -11.38
C ALA A 212 -21.74 -11.26 -10.38
N ASP A 213 -22.01 -10.97 -9.13
CA ASP A 213 -21.11 -11.17 -7.99
C ASP A 213 -19.73 -10.46 -8.10
N THR A 214 -19.61 -9.51 -9.04
CA THR A 214 -18.37 -8.76 -9.28
C THR A 214 -18.60 -7.24 -9.28
N VAL A 215 -19.62 -6.78 -10.02
CA VAL A 215 -19.98 -5.35 -10.10
C VAL A 215 -21.48 -5.20 -9.90
N ALA A 216 -21.86 -4.44 -8.90
CA ALA A 216 -23.24 -4.17 -8.55
C ALA A 216 -23.58 -2.67 -8.77
N ASN A 217 -24.48 -2.38 -9.71
CA ASN A 217 -24.92 -1.00 -10.04
C ASN A 217 -23.75 0.00 -10.23
N GLY A 218 -22.65 -0.46 -10.83
CA GLY A 218 -21.45 0.35 -11.07
C GLY A 218 -20.45 0.33 -9.92
N THR A 219 -20.67 -0.41 -8.84
CA THR A 219 -19.76 -0.55 -7.70
C THR A 219 -19.03 -1.89 -7.77
N VAL A 220 -17.71 -1.88 -7.65
CA VAL A 220 -16.87 -3.09 -7.61
C VAL A 220 -16.95 -3.69 -6.23
N ILE A 221 -17.21 -5.01 -6.15
CA ILE A 221 -17.35 -5.78 -4.90
C ILE A 221 -16.53 -7.08 -4.88
N ALA A 222 -15.73 -7.33 -5.91
CA ALA A 222 -14.85 -8.52 -6.06
C ALA A 222 -13.60 -8.12 -6.86
N ASP A 223 -12.86 -9.08 -7.39
CA ASP A 223 -11.58 -8.90 -8.09
C ASP A 223 -11.64 -9.08 -9.62
N PRO A 224 -12.27 -8.16 -10.35
CA PRO A 224 -12.13 -8.14 -11.80
C PRO A 224 -10.77 -7.61 -12.23
N ASP A 225 -10.24 -8.07 -13.34
CA ASP A 225 -9.03 -7.51 -13.97
C ASP A 225 -9.27 -6.13 -14.63
N PRO A 226 -8.25 -5.27 -14.71
CA PRO A 226 -8.34 -4.01 -15.43
C PRO A 226 -8.50 -4.24 -16.94
N ARG A 227 -9.38 -3.46 -17.57
CA ARG A 227 -9.60 -3.51 -19.02
C ARG A 227 -8.40 -3.01 -19.82
N PHE A 228 -7.68 -2.06 -19.27
CA PHE A 228 -6.57 -1.40 -19.97
C PHE A 228 -5.22 -2.04 -19.62
N ASP A 229 -5.16 -3.37 -19.62
CA ASP A 229 -3.97 -4.13 -19.33
C ASP A 229 -3.88 -5.37 -20.25
N ASP A 230 -2.82 -5.44 -21.04
CA ASP A 230 -2.56 -6.58 -21.94
C ASP A 230 -2.37 -7.89 -21.19
N CYS A 231 -1.88 -7.84 -19.94
CA CYS A 231 -1.61 -9.01 -19.09
C CYS A 231 -2.86 -9.52 -18.35
N SER A 232 -3.95 -8.78 -18.38
CA SER A 232 -5.25 -9.20 -17.81
C SER A 232 -5.82 -10.42 -18.53
N SER A 233 -6.30 -11.40 -17.75
CA SER A 233 -6.87 -12.65 -18.28
C SER A 233 -8.27 -12.97 -17.76
N GLY A 234 -8.69 -12.36 -16.65
CA GLY A 234 -9.98 -12.56 -15.99
C GLY A 234 -11.12 -11.70 -16.55
N THR A 235 -12.17 -11.55 -15.76
CA THR A 235 -13.28 -10.62 -16.03
C THR A 235 -12.76 -9.19 -16.02
N LYS A 236 -13.00 -8.43 -17.08
CA LYS A 236 -12.40 -7.11 -17.28
C LYS A 236 -13.38 -5.97 -17.10
N ILE A 237 -12.99 -4.99 -16.30
CA ILE A 237 -13.73 -3.73 -16.12
C ILE A 237 -12.86 -2.51 -16.39
N ALA A 238 -13.50 -1.38 -16.65
CA ALA A 238 -12.88 -0.06 -16.62
C ALA A 238 -13.53 0.77 -15.53
N MET A 239 -12.74 1.63 -14.89
CA MET A 239 -13.23 2.62 -13.94
C MET A 239 -13.32 4.00 -14.60
N SER A 240 -14.30 4.79 -14.17
CA SER A 240 -14.46 6.18 -14.54
C SER A 240 -14.22 7.10 -13.33
N GLY A 241 -14.11 8.40 -13.59
CA GLY A 241 -13.87 9.38 -12.53
C GLY A 241 -12.40 9.72 -12.36
N ARG A 242 -12.08 10.35 -11.23
CA ARG A 242 -10.74 10.84 -10.91
C ARG A 242 -10.05 9.88 -9.93
N ASN A 243 -8.76 9.73 -10.11
CA ASN A 243 -7.87 9.12 -9.13
C ASN A 243 -6.79 10.14 -8.71
N ILE A 244 -6.02 9.82 -7.68
CA ILE A 244 -5.00 10.73 -7.16
C ILE A 244 -3.94 11.09 -8.22
N GLY A 245 -3.60 10.15 -9.12
CA GLY A 245 -2.65 10.40 -10.21
C GLY A 245 -3.11 11.51 -11.16
N THR A 246 -4.41 11.59 -11.43
CA THR A 246 -4.95 12.68 -12.29
C THR A 246 -4.81 14.05 -11.64
N ILE A 247 -4.89 14.13 -10.32
CA ILE A 247 -4.71 15.39 -9.59
C ILE A 247 -3.22 15.74 -9.51
N LEU A 248 -2.36 14.78 -9.20
CA LEU A 248 -0.90 14.96 -9.19
C LEU A 248 -0.42 15.48 -10.56
N ASN A 249 -0.87 14.88 -11.67
CA ASN A 249 -0.57 15.36 -13.02
C ASN A 249 -1.02 16.80 -13.27
N SER A 250 -2.19 17.20 -12.75
CA SER A 250 -2.71 18.55 -12.94
C SER A 250 -1.91 19.64 -12.20
N LYS A 251 -0.99 19.23 -11.33
CA LYS A 251 -0.14 20.09 -10.50
C LYS A 251 1.35 19.86 -10.75
N ASP A 252 1.70 19.10 -11.79
CA ASP A 252 3.07 18.75 -12.15
C ASP A 252 3.85 18.11 -10.97
N ILE A 253 3.14 17.36 -10.10
CA ILE A 253 3.75 16.56 -9.04
C ILE A 253 4.14 15.21 -9.61
N THR A 254 5.42 14.83 -9.46
CA THR A 254 5.93 13.55 -9.95
C THR A 254 5.39 12.40 -9.10
N TRP A 255 4.95 11.31 -9.77
CA TRP A 255 4.42 10.14 -9.09
C TRP A 255 4.57 8.88 -9.93
N GLY A 256 4.41 7.71 -9.31
CA GLY A 256 4.39 6.45 -10.02
C GLY A 256 3.84 5.30 -9.17
N TRP A 257 3.26 4.32 -9.84
CA TRP A 257 2.99 2.98 -9.31
C TRP A 257 4.07 2.04 -9.84
N PHE A 258 4.71 1.30 -8.93
CA PHE A 258 5.83 0.41 -9.22
C PHE A 258 5.51 -0.99 -8.71
N GLN A 259 5.22 -1.91 -9.61
CA GLN A 259 4.79 -3.26 -9.28
C GLN A 259 5.77 -4.33 -9.76
N GLY A 260 6.00 -5.35 -8.92
CA GLY A 260 6.82 -6.50 -9.30
C GLY A 260 6.26 -7.25 -10.50
N GLY A 261 7.14 -7.54 -11.49
CA GLY A 261 6.77 -8.25 -12.69
C GLY A 261 5.98 -7.45 -13.72
N PHE A 262 5.82 -6.14 -13.54
CA PHE A 262 5.15 -5.26 -14.52
C PHE A 262 5.89 -5.24 -15.86
N LYS A 263 7.21 -5.36 -15.87
CA LYS A 263 8.01 -5.39 -17.08
C LYS A 263 7.72 -6.65 -17.90
N PRO A 264 7.30 -6.52 -19.19
CA PRO A 264 7.02 -7.68 -20.01
C PRO A 264 8.27 -8.55 -20.25
N THR A 265 8.10 -9.86 -20.18
CA THR A 265 9.15 -10.84 -20.56
C THR A 265 9.17 -11.12 -22.06
N SER A 266 8.05 -10.92 -22.74
CA SER A 266 7.90 -11.09 -24.19
C SER A 266 6.69 -10.33 -24.73
N LYS A 267 6.43 -10.46 -26.02
CA LYS A 267 5.20 -9.98 -26.66
C LYS A 267 4.53 -11.10 -27.45
N THR A 268 3.21 -11.07 -27.53
CA THR A 268 2.43 -11.94 -28.42
C THR A 268 2.65 -11.56 -29.87
N ALA A 269 2.20 -12.42 -30.83
CA ALA A 269 2.33 -12.17 -32.26
C ALA A 269 1.58 -10.89 -32.72
N ASP A 270 0.53 -10.49 -32.02
CA ASP A 270 -0.24 -9.28 -32.25
C ASP A 270 0.31 -8.05 -31.46
N GLY A 271 1.45 -8.22 -30.78
CA GLY A 271 2.21 -7.14 -30.15
C GLY A 271 1.83 -6.83 -28.70
N ARG A 272 0.89 -7.56 -28.08
CA ARG A 272 0.51 -7.36 -26.67
C ARG A 272 1.63 -7.80 -25.73
N ALA A 273 1.74 -7.11 -24.59
CA ALA A 273 2.66 -7.46 -23.52
C ALA A 273 2.33 -8.84 -22.90
N VAL A 274 3.38 -9.56 -22.47
CA VAL A 274 3.27 -10.82 -21.72
C VAL A 274 4.06 -10.67 -20.42
N CYS A 275 3.35 -10.60 -19.29
CA CYS A 275 3.93 -10.53 -17.94
C CYS A 275 4.23 -11.95 -17.43
N GLY A 276 5.34 -12.52 -17.89
CA GLY A 276 5.69 -13.92 -17.65
C GLY A 276 6.84 -14.13 -16.66
N SER A 277 7.18 -13.12 -15.85
CA SER A 277 8.16 -13.26 -14.77
C SER A 277 7.64 -14.19 -13.68
N ILE A 278 8.48 -15.09 -13.17
CA ILE A 278 8.12 -16.14 -12.21
C ILE A 278 9.21 -16.23 -11.15
N HIS A 279 8.80 -16.31 -9.87
CA HIS A 279 9.67 -16.63 -8.75
C HIS A 279 9.06 -17.75 -7.89
N LYS A 280 9.86 -18.29 -6.98
CA LYS A 280 9.42 -19.29 -6.02
C LYS A 280 9.21 -18.64 -4.66
N ASN A 281 8.09 -18.97 -4.01
CA ASN A 281 7.88 -18.67 -2.60
C ASN A 281 8.75 -19.59 -1.70
N ILE A 282 8.73 -19.38 -0.40
CA ILE A 282 9.53 -20.18 0.56
C ILE A 282 9.21 -21.68 0.51
N ASN A 283 8.02 -22.06 0.05
CA ASN A 283 7.63 -23.47 -0.12
C ASN A 283 8.14 -24.07 -1.44
N GLY A 284 8.75 -23.28 -2.31
CA GLY A 284 9.29 -23.69 -3.60
C GLY A 284 8.23 -23.74 -4.72
N THR A 285 7.02 -23.27 -4.48
CA THR A 285 5.96 -23.12 -5.48
C THR A 285 6.29 -21.95 -6.41
N GLU A 286 6.14 -22.17 -7.71
CA GLU A 286 6.37 -21.13 -8.72
C GLU A 286 5.13 -20.24 -8.85
N GLU A 287 5.32 -18.93 -8.64
CA GLU A 287 4.29 -17.92 -8.75
C GLU A 287 4.67 -16.88 -9.82
N LYS A 288 3.68 -16.43 -10.59
CA LYS A 288 3.85 -15.28 -11.49
C LYS A 288 3.94 -14.03 -10.67
N ASP A 289 4.93 -13.17 -10.95
CA ASP A 289 5.16 -11.97 -10.16
C ASP A 289 4.06 -10.93 -10.30
N TYR A 290 3.55 -10.73 -11.52
CA TYR A 290 2.56 -9.69 -11.81
C TYR A 290 1.13 -10.21 -11.64
N VAL A 291 0.34 -9.45 -10.87
CA VAL A 291 -1.10 -9.67 -10.68
C VAL A 291 -1.84 -8.44 -11.21
N PRO A 292 -2.64 -8.56 -12.29
CA PRO A 292 -3.28 -7.41 -12.93
C PRO A 292 -4.22 -6.62 -12.00
N HIS A 293 -5.05 -7.29 -11.21
CA HIS A 293 -6.02 -6.61 -10.35
C HIS A 293 -5.39 -5.88 -9.16
N HIS A 294 -4.10 -6.12 -8.85
CA HIS A 294 -3.36 -5.33 -7.84
C HIS A 294 -2.83 -3.99 -8.39
N GLU A 295 -3.09 -3.68 -9.67
CA GLU A 295 -2.63 -2.44 -10.29
C GLU A 295 -3.82 -1.51 -10.58
N PRO A 296 -4.23 -0.67 -9.59
CA PRO A 296 -5.50 0.06 -9.66
C PRO A 296 -5.53 1.16 -10.72
N PHE A 297 -4.41 1.74 -11.11
CA PHE A 297 -4.36 2.79 -12.13
C PHE A 297 -4.64 2.26 -13.54
N MET A 298 -4.47 0.95 -13.77
CA MET A 298 -4.76 0.29 -15.05
C MET A 298 -6.26 0.15 -15.34
N TYR A 299 -7.13 0.39 -14.34
CA TYR A 299 -8.57 0.46 -14.56
C TYR A 299 -9.01 1.77 -15.22
N TYR A 300 -8.20 2.83 -15.18
CA TYR A 300 -8.52 4.16 -15.67
C TYR A 300 -7.75 4.47 -16.96
N SER A 301 -8.47 4.73 -18.05
CA SER A 301 -7.85 5.01 -19.36
C SER A 301 -6.87 6.20 -19.36
N MET A 302 -7.02 7.12 -18.40
CA MET A 302 -6.16 8.32 -18.31
C MET A 302 -4.79 8.04 -17.65
N THR A 303 -4.68 6.97 -16.87
CA THR A 303 -3.44 6.63 -16.14
C THR A 303 -2.89 5.26 -16.53
N ALA A 304 -3.61 4.48 -17.32
CA ALA A 304 -3.19 3.15 -17.73
C ALA A 304 -2.00 3.18 -18.69
N ASN A 305 -1.14 2.16 -18.59
CA ASN A 305 -0.08 1.81 -19.53
C ASN A 305 -0.39 0.44 -20.17
N PRO A 306 -1.35 0.34 -21.10
CA PRO A 306 -1.91 -0.92 -21.55
C PRO A 306 -0.90 -1.93 -22.10
N HIS A 307 0.18 -1.44 -22.66
CA HIS A 307 1.21 -2.24 -23.33
C HIS A 307 2.48 -2.39 -22.49
N HIS A 308 2.45 -1.98 -21.21
CA HIS A 308 3.58 -2.03 -20.29
C HIS A 308 4.86 -1.42 -20.90
N LEU A 309 4.72 -0.25 -21.50
CA LEU A 309 5.84 0.45 -22.12
C LEU A 309 6.79 0.98 -21.03
N PRO A 310 8.10 0.83 -21.20
CA PRO A 310 9.06 1.38 -20.24
C PRO A 310 9.08 2.91 -20.31
N PRO A 311 9.60 3.61 -19.29
CA PRO A 311 9.84 5.03 -19.37
C PRO A 311 10.81 5.34 -20.53
N THR A 312 10.64 6.46 -21.19
CA THR A 312 11.51 6.85 -22.33
C THR A 312 12.96 7.08 -21.92
N LYS A 313 13.20 7.45 -20.68
CA LYS A 313 14.50 7.57 -20.00
C LYS A 313 14.30 7.67 -18.49
N VAL A 314 15.32 7.39 -17.69
CA VAL A 314 15.27 7.45 -16.22
C VAL A 314 14.73 8.79 -15.72
N ALA A 315 15.14 9.91 -16.28
CA ALA A 315 14.66 11.24 -15.91
C ALA A 315 13.15 11.49 -16.19
N MET A 316 12.48 10.59 -16.91
CA MET A 316 11.03 10.68 -17.13
C MET A 316 10.22 9.82 -16.16
N ILE A 317 10.87 8.99 -15.35
CA ILE A 317 10.17 8.25 -14.29
C ILE A 317 9.51 9.25 -13.34
N GLY A 318 8.23 9.06 -13.09
CA GLY A 318 7.41 9.99 -12.31
C GLY A 318 6.82 11.15 -13.10
N ASN A 319 7.22 11.34 -14.36
CA ASN A 319 6.65 12.35 -15.26
C ASN A 319 5.79 11.69 -16.35
N THR A 320 4.88 12.46 -16.94
CA THR A 320 4.02 11.95 -18.01
C THR A 320 4.83 11.64 -19.28
N ASP A 321 4.87 10.38 -19.65
CA ASP A 321 5.41 9.89 -20.93
C ASP A 321 4.64 8.63 -21.37
N GLN A 322 5.20 7.80 -22.23
CA GLN A 322 4.55 6.57 -22.72
C GLN A 322 4.26 5.53 -21.63
N ALA A 323 4.94 5.59 -20.46
CA ALA A 323 4.72 4.69 -19.33
C ALA A 323 3.50 5.09 -18.47
N HIS A 324 2.94 6.29 -18.67
CA HIS A 324 1.77 6.79 -17.95
C HIS A 324 1.84 6.61 -16.44
N HIS A 325 3.05 6.71 -15.86
CA HIS A 325 3.34 6.53 -14.43
C HIS A 325 3.20 5.10 -13.89
N GLN A 326 3.06 4.09 -14.77
CA GLN A 326 2.98 2.67 -14.39
C GLN A 326 4.29 1.98 -14.77
N TYR A 327 4.97 1.40 -13.78
CA TYR A 327 6.35 0.96 -13.89
C TYR A 327 6.59 -0.40 -13.23
N ASP A 328 7.71 -1.02 -13.58
CA ASP A 328 8.28 -2.13 -12.84
C ASP A 328 9.03 -1.63 -11.58
N LEU A 329 9.11 -2.44 -10.52
CA LEU A 329 9.88 -2.10 -9.31
C LEU A 329 11.33 -1.73 -9.59
N SER A 330 11.94 -2.29 -10.63
CA SER A 330 13.31 -1.92 -11.05
C SER A 330 13.43 -0.47 -11.48
N ASP A 331 12.36 0.13 -12.01
CA ASP A 331 12.35 1.54 -12.39
C ASP A 331 12.31 2.47 -11.18
N PHE A 332 11.67 2.07 -10.08
CA PHE A 332 11.74 2.80 -8.82
C PHE A 332 13.20 2.97 -8.36
N TRP A 333 13.95 1.87 -8.37
CA TRP A 333 15.36 1.91 -7.98
C TRP A 333 16.22 2.68 -8.98
N ASN A 334 15.94 2.56 -10.28
CA ASN A 334 16.59 3.37 -11.31
C ASN A 334 16.39 4.86 -11.06
N ALA A 335 15.18 5.28 -10.67
CA ALA A 335 14.90 6.67 -10.34
C ALA A 335 15.61 7.11 -9.06
N ALA A 336 15.47 6.35 -7.98
CA ALA A 336 16.04 6.67 -6.67
C ALA A 336 17.57 6.81 -6.71
N GLU A 337 18.27 5.87 -7.36
CA GLU A 337 19.74 5.86 -7.47
C GLU A 337 20.30 6.93 -8.38
N ASN A 338 19.47 7.52 -9.25
CA ASN A 338 19.88 8.61 -10.14
C ASN A 338 19.38 9.99 -9.68
N GLY A 339 18.92 10.13 -8.41
CA GLY A 339 18.44 11.39 -7.85
C GLY A 339 17.16 11.92 -8.51
N ASN A 340 16.31 11.00 -8.99
CA ASN A 340 15.02 11.30 -9.63
C ASN A 340 13.85 10.62 -8.92
N LEU A 341 13.96 10.45 -7.59
CA LEU A 341 12.88 9.85 -6.80
C LEU A 341 11.59 10.67 -6.96
N PRO A 342 10.45 10.07 -7.36
CA PRO A 342 9.20 10.80 -7.47
C PRO A 342 8.71 11.36 -6.12
N ALA A 343 7.90 12.41 -6.16
CA ALA A 343 7.29 12.98 -4.96
C ALA A 343 6.31 11.99 -4.29
N VAL A 344 5.59 11.18 -5.08
CA VAL A 344 4.72 10.10 -4.58
C VAL A 344 5.03 8.82 -5.31
N SER A 345 5.37 7.77 -4.57
CA SER A 345 5.65 6.44 -5.12
C SER A 345 4.79 5.40 -4.39
N PHE A 346 4.04 4.60 -5.15
CA PHE A 346 3.33 3.44 -4.65
C PHE A 346 4.13 2.21 -5.06
N LEU A 347 4.49 1.36 -4.11
CA LEU A 347 5.24 0.13 -4.34
C LEU A 347 4.36 -1.08 -4.05
N LYS A 348 4.25 -2.00 -5.00
CA LYS A 348 3.58 -3.29 -4.84
C LYS A 348 4.58 -4.41 -5.04
N ALA A 349 4.71 -5.28 -4.06
CA ALA A 349 5.59 -6.44 -4.13
C ALA A 349 5.21 -7.38 -5.29
N PRO A 350 6.15 -8.18 -5.83
CA PRO A 350 5.78 -9.31 -6.68
C PRO A 350 4.94 -10.31 -5.87
N LYS A 351 4.07 -11.05 -6.55
CA LYS A 351 3.06 -11.93 -5.96
C LYS A 351 3.59 -12.80 -4.81
N TYR A 352 4.76 -13.42 -4.99
CA TYR A 352 5.34 -14.32 -3.98
C TYR A 352 5.84 -13.60 -2.70
N GLN A 353 5.90 -12.24 -2.68
CA GLN A 353 6.41 -11.42 -1.56
C GLN A 353 5.40 -10.39 -1.04
N ASN A 354 4.14 -10.49 -1.41
CA ASN A 354 3.15 -9.47 -1.04
C ASN A 354 2.43 -9.73 0.30
N GLY A 355 2.62 -10.90 0.92
CA GLY A 355 2.02 -11.26 2.20
C GLY A 355 0.75 -12.11 2.10
N HIS A 356 0.10 -12.17 0.94
CA HIS A 356 -1.16 -12.87 0.73
C HIS A 356 -1.06 -14.37 1.05
N ALA A 357 -1.98 -14.86 1.84
CA ALA A 357 -2.10 -16.28 2.13
C ALA A 357 -2.27 -17.13 0.86
N GLY A 358 -2.00 -18.42 0.94
CA GLY A 358 -2.13 -19.34 -0.19
C GLY A 358 -0.97 -19.34 -1.18
N TYR A 359 -0.34 -18.19 -1.47
CA TYR A 359 0.75 -18.12 -2.45
C TYR A 359 1.98 -17.28 -2.02
N SER A 360 1.82 -16.42 -1.03
CA SER A 360 2.88 -15.71 -0.34
C SER A 360 2.81 -16.03 1.15
N ASP A 361 3.58 -15.35 1.97
CA ASP A 361 3.67 -15.57 3.40
C ASP A 361 4.37 -14.40 4.12
N PRO A 362 4.27 -14.30 5.47
CA PRO A 362 4.88 -13.21 6.22
C PRO A 362 6.41 -13.18 6.20
N ILE A 363 7.09 -14.26 5.80
CA ILE A 363 8.56 -14.30 5.75
C ILE A 363 9.05 -13.74 4.41
N ASP A 364 8.46 -14.14 3.31
CA ASP A 364 8.75 -13.60 1.99
C ASP A 364 8.36 -12.10 1.93
N GLU A 365 7.24 -11.72 2.56
CA GLU A 365 6.84 -10.33 2.77
C GLU A 365 7.90 -9.55 3.57
N GLN A 366 8.34 -10.09 4.69
CA GLN A 366 9.39 -9.47 5.51
C GLN A 366 10.66 -9.22 4.71
N HIS A 367 11.04 -10.18 3.86
CA HIS A 367 12.22 -10.03 3.01
C HIS A 367 12.08 -8.84 2.05
N PHE A 368 10.92 -8.67 1.43
CA PHE A 368 10.63 -7.52 0.57
C PHE A 368 10.64 -6.20 1.36
N LEU A 369 9.90 -6.13 2.45
CA LEU A 369 9.79 -4.93 3.28
C LEU A 369 11.15 -4.47 3.79
N VAL A 370 11.90 -5.38 4.41
CA VAL A 370 13.20 -5.04 5.02
C VAL A 370 14.23 -4.65 3.97
N SER A 371 14.32 -5.39 2.87
CA SER A 371 15.25 -5.06 1.78
C SER A 371 14.95 -3.69 1.17
N THR A 372 13.67 -3.39 1.00
CA THR A 372 13.19 -2.11 0.44
C THR A 372 13.46 -0.96 1.41
N ILE A 373 13.06 -1.08 2.66
CA ILE A 373 13.19 -0.02 3.66
C ILE A 373 14.65 0.26 3.98
N ASN A 374 15.47 -0.78 4.21
CA ASN A 374 16.91 -0.61 4.42
C ASN A 374 17.58 0.17 3.28
N ARG A 375 17.17 -0.07 2.03
CA ARG A 375 17.72 0.62 0.87
C ARG A 375 17.25 2.06 0.78
N ILE A 376 15.97 2.33 1.05
CA ILE A 376 15.41 3.69 1.08
C ILE A 376 16.07 4.52 2.19
N GLU A 377 16.28 3.95 3.38
CA GLU A 377 16.95 4.64 4.48
C GLU A 377 18.40 5.06 4.15
N GLN A 378 19.03 4.44 3.15
CA GLN A 378 20.37 4.78 2.70
C GLN A 378 20.41 5.86 1.62
N LEU A 379 19.25 6.23 1.04
CA LEU A 379 19.20 7.30 0.02
C LEU A 379 19.62 8.64 0.61
N PRO A 380 20.25 9.51 -0.20
CA PRO A 380 20.57 10.88 0.21
C PRO A 380 19.34 11.68 0.64
N GLU A 381 18.19 11.40 0.03
CA GLU A 381 16.90 12.06 0.25
C GLU A 381 16.20 11.58 1.53
N TRP A 382 16.76 10.64 2.30
CA TRP A 382 16.11 10.05 3.48
C TRP A 382 15.52 11.10 4.44
N SER A 383 16.20 12.22 4.62
CA SER A 383 15.72 13.32 5.49
C SER A 383 14.38 13.94 5.05
N ASP A 384 13.94 13.68 3.83
CA ASP A 384 12.74 14.24 3.21
C ASP A 384 11.69 13.16 2.87
N ILE A 385 11.94 11.89 3.29
CA ILE A 385 11.10 10.73 2.97
C ILE A 385 10.18 10.35 4.14
N ALA A 386 8.95 9.98 3.80
CA ALA A 386 8.10 9.15 4.65
C ALA A 386 7.73 7.87 3.91
N ILE A 387 7.80 6.73 4.60
CA ILE A 387 7.31 5.44 4.12
C ILE A 387 6.04 5.10 4.89
N ILE A 388 5.00 4.67 4.19
CA ILE A 388 3.79 4.11 4.77
C ILE A 388 3.70 2.65 4.37
N ILE A 389 3.52 1.74 5.34
CA ILE A 389 3.14 0.35 5.08
C ILE A 389 1.64 0.25 5.33
N SER A 390 0.89 -0.22 4.35
CA SER A 390 -0.57 -0.41 4.42
C SER A 390 -0.97 -1.66 3.63
N TYR A 391 -2.17 -2.16 3.88
CA TYR A 391 -2.71 -3.38 3.29
C TYR A 391 -4.01 -3.09 2.57
N ASP A 392 -4.37 -3.92 1.60
CA ASP A 392 -5.57 -3.76 0.78
C ASP A 392 -6.83 -4.30 1.47
N ASP A 393 -6.78 -5.50 2.03
CA ASP A 393 -7.86 -6.12 2.77
C ASP A 393 -7.34 -7.06 3.88
N SER A 394 -8.24 -7.81 4.53
CA SER A 394 -7.94 -8.63 5.69
C SER A 394 -7.70 -10.10 5.38
N ASP A 395 -7.87 -10.58 4.14
CA ASP A 395 -7.95 -12.00 3.80
C ASP A 395 -9.02 -12.78 4.62
N GLY A 396 -9.98 -12.09 5.20
CA GLY A 396 -10.95 -12.72 6.10
C GLY A 396 -10.40 -13.15 7.46
N TRP A 397 -9.11 -12.94 7.77
CA TRP A 397 -8.52 -13.25 9.07
C TRP A 397 -9.29 -12.59 10.22
N TYR A 398 -9.45 -13.32 11.30
CA TYR A 398 -10.14 -12.82 12.49
C TYR A 398 -9.53 -11.51 12.99
N ASP A 399 -10.40 -10.55 13.25
CA ASP A 399 -10.13 -9.35 14.05
C ASP A 399 -11.26 -9.13 15.04
N HIS A 400 -10.91 -8.74 16.27
CA HIS A 400 -11.89 -8.58 17.35
C HIS A 400 -12.60 -7.23 17.35
N MET A 401 -12.31 -6.35 16.40
CA MET A 401 -12.87 -5.01 16.33
C MET A 401 -13.92 -4.89 15.23
N MET A 402 -15.16 -4.61 15.60
CA MET A 402 -16.19 -4.20 14.63
C MET A 402 -15.82 -2.82 14.08
N PRO A 403 -15.68 -2.66 12.75
CA PRO A 403 -15.44 -1.36 12.14
C PRO A 403 -16.66 -0.43 12.32
N PRO A 404 -16.47 0.89 12.47
CA PRO A 404 -17.57 1.83 12.37
C PRO A 404 -18.10 1.89 10.93
N ILE A 405 -19.40 1.75 10.74
CA ILE A 405 -20.03 1.78 9.41
C ILE A 405 -20.24 3.24 8.99
N ILE A 406 -19.31 3.76 8.21
CA ILE A 406 -19.29 5.13 7.68
C ILE A 406 -19.91 5.20 6.28
N SER A 407 -19.66 4.20 5.44
CA SER A 407 -20.33 4.02 4.16
C SER A 407 -21.50 3.09 4.31
N GLN A 408 -22.69 3.59 4.01
CA GLN A 408 -23.93 2.85 4.20
C GLN A 408 -24.41 2.23 2.89
N SER A 409 -24.95 1.04 3.00
CA SER A 409 -25.53 0.29 1.91
C SER A 409 -26.70 -0.56 2.41
N ASN A 410 -27.66 -0.87 1.55
CA ASN A 410 -28.84 -1.68 1.93
C ASN A 410 -29.30 -2.55 0.75
N ASP A 411 -28.39 -3.03 -0.08
CA ASP A 411 -28.70 -3.98 -1.13
C ASP A 411 -28.94 -5.39 -0.55
N PRO A 412 -30.16 -5.94 -0.70
CA PRO A 412 -30.51 -7.23 -0.08
C PRO A 412 -29.77 -8.42 -0.71
N LYS A 413 -29.16 -8.25 -1.90
CA LYS A 413 -28.37 -9.30 -2.56
C LYS A 413 -26.94 -9.35 -2.03
N TYR A 414 -26.31 -8.19 -1.82
CA TYR A 414 -24.87 -8.11 -1.57
C TYR A 414 -24.52 -7.72 -0.14
N ASP A 415 -25.35 -6.92 0.55
CA ASP A 415 -25.11 -6.57 1.94
C ASP A 415 -25.54 -7.71 2.87
N LYS A 416 -24.57 -8.29 3.55
CA LYS A 416 -24.75 -9.48 4.39
C LYS A 416 -24.32 -9.31 5.82
N LEU A 417 -24.03 -8.08 6.25
CA LEU A 417 -23.78 -7.81 7.67
C LEU A 417 -25.05 -8.22 8.45
N LEU A 418 -24.94 -9.31 9.19
CA LEU A 418 -26.11 -9.96 9.80
C LEU A 418 -26.72 -9.10 10.90
N GLY A 419 -28.00 -8.80 10.76
CA GLY A 419 -28.78 -7.90 11.60
C GLY A 419 -29.50 -6.83 10.76
N SER A 420 -30.62 -6.33 11.26
CA SER A 420 -31.35 -5.30 10.55
C SER A 420 -30.58 -3.97 10.54
N ASP A 421 -30.48 -3.38 9.37
CA ASP A 421 -29.90 -2.05 9.13
C ASP A 421 -28.43 -1.86 9.55
N LEU A 422 -27.64 -2.94 9.67
CA LEU A 422 -26.26 -2.86 10.14
C LEU A 422 -25.31 -2.18 9.14
N CYS A 423 -25.52 -2.36 7.81
CA CYS A 423 -24.88 -1.51 6.80
C CYS A 423 -25.59 -0.15 6.65
N GLY A 424 -26.59 0.15 7.50
CA GLY A 424 -27.33 1.40 7.49
C GLY A 424 -28.29 1.55 6.30
N HIS A 425 -28.64 2.79 6.01
CA HIS A 425 -29.46 3.15 4.86
C HIS A 425 -28.69 4.09 3.96
N VAL A 426 -28.67 3.78 2.67
CA VAL A 426 -28.02 4.65 1.66
C VAL A 426 -28.60 6.05 1.76
N SER A 427 -27.73 7.01 2.07
CA SER A 427 -28.10 8.42 2.01
C SER A 427 -28.28 8.86 0.55
N ARG A 428 -28.96 9.98 0.34
CA ARG A 428 -29.20 10.53 -0.99
C ARG A 428 -27.92 10.74 -1.80
N ASP A 429 -26.80 10.96 -1.11
CA ASP A 429 -25.51 11.30 -1.70
C ASP A 429 -24.48 10.17 -1.58
N ALA A 430 -24.91 8.92 -1.31
CA ALA A 430 -24.05 7.73 -1.24
C ALA A 430 -24.35 6.77 -2.40
N TYR A 431 -23.43 5.85 -2.64
CA TYR A 431 -23.61 4.78 -3.63
C TYR A 431 -24.15 3.52 -2.96
N GLN A 432 -25.03 2.80 -3.65
CA GLN A 432 -25.53 1.49 -3.27
C GLN A 432 -24.42 0.44 -3.39
N ASP A 433 -24.56 -0.68 -2.72
CA ASP A 433 -23.65 -1.85 -2.74
C ASP A 433 -22.23 -1.55 -2.23
N ARG A 434 -22.16 -0.76 -1.16
CA ARG A 434 -20.91 -0.31 -0.57
C ARG A 434 -21.06 -0.17 0.94
N CYS A 435 -20.75 -1.22 1.67
CA CYS A 435 -20.71 -1.22 3.14
C CYS A 435 -19.26 -1.03 3.62
N GLY A 436 -19.02 -0.16 4.58
CA GLY A 436 -17.70 0.12 5.17
C GLY A 436 -17.78 1.17 6.29
N TYR A 437 -16.76 1.30 7.13
CA TYR A 437 -15.44 0.66 6.93
C TYR A 437 -15.54 -0.87 6.95
N GLY A 438 -14.54 -1.51 6.33
CA GLY A 438 -14.29 -2.93 6.40
C GLY A 438 -13.35 -3.30 7.56
N PRO A 439 -12.69 -4.48 7.50
CA PRO A 439 -11.83 -4.98 8.55
C PRO A 439 -10.71 -4.02 8.96
N ARG A 440 -10.22 -4.17 10.19
CA ARG A 440 -9.07 -3.41 10.67
C ARG A 440 -7.77 -3.98 10.11
N LEU A 441 -6.91 -3.09 9.58
CA LEU A 441 -5.67 -3.42 8.89
C LEU A 441 -4.45 -2.79 9.58
N PRO A 442 -3.25 -3.37 9.49
CA PRO A 442 -2.04 -2.73 9.97
C PRO A 442 -1.71 -1.46 9.15
N LEU A 443 -1.24 -0.42 9.85
CA LEU A 443 -0.74 0.82 9.26
C LEU A 443 0.49 1.29 10.03
N LEU A 444 1.63 1.44 9.36
CA LEU A 444 2.87 1.93 9.95
C LEU A 444 3.38 3.15 9.18
N VAL A 445 3.99 4.10 9.90
CA VAL A 445 4.67 5.26 9.31
C VAL A 445 6.13 5.25 9.73
N ILE A 446 7.03 5.13 8.76
CA ILE A 446 8.48 5.06 8.93
C ILE A 446 9.09 6.30 8.29
N SER A 447 9.66 7.18 9.09
CA SER A 447 10.21 8.45 8.63
C SER A 447 11.16 9.02 9.69
N PRO A 448 12.12 9.86 9.35
CA PRO A 448 12.83 10.68 10.35
C PRO A 448 11.88 11.52 11.22
N TYR A 449 10.69 11.82 10.71
CA TYR A 449 9.66 12.61 11.41
C TYR A 449 8.61 11.75 12.14
N SER A 450 8.69 10.43 12.08
CA SER A 450 7.79 9.57 12.86
C SER A 450 7.97 9.83 14.35
N LYS A 451 6.87 9.86 15.09
CA LYS A 451 6.92 9.73 16.53
C LYS A 451 7.50 8.36 16.88
N THR A 452 8.44 8.33 17.79
CA THR A 452 9.09 7.08 18.19
C THR A 452 8.26 6.34 19.22
N THR A 453 8.19 5.00 19.09
CA THR A 453 7.48 4.14 20.06
C THR A 453 6.04 4.62 20.27
N PHE A 454 5.31 4.87 19.18
CA PHE A 454 4.00 5.54 19.23
C PHE A 454 2.91 4.67 18.58
N VAL A 455 1.77 4.56 19.26
CA VAL A 455 0.55 3.95 18.73
C VAL A 455 -0.52 5.02 18.58
N ASP A 456 -1.02 5.22 17.38
CA ASP A 456 -2.15 6.10 17.09
C ASP A 456 -3.46 5.32 17.19
N HIS A 457 -4.36 5.80 18.03
CA HIS A 457 -5.70 5.24 18.24
C HIS A 457 -6.80 5.97 17.49
N SER A 458 -6.44 6.97 16.68
CA SER A 458 -7.43 7.68 15.87
C SER A 458 -7.89 6.82 14.69
N ILE A 459 -9.16 6.97 14.33
CA ILE A 459 -9.73 6.23 13.20
C ILE A 459 -9.13 6.75 11.91
N THR A 460 -8.53 5.85 11.14
CA THR A 460 -8.01 6.07 9.79
C THR A 460 -8.50 4.96 8.86
N ASP A 461 -8.34 5.16 7.56
CA ASP A 461 -8.62 4.15 6.53
C ASP A 461 -7.65 4.33 5.36
N GLN A 462 -7.72 3.50 4.34
CA GLN A 462 -6.82 3.60 3.17
C GLN A 462 -6.81 4.99 2.53
N THR A 463 -7.96 5.68 2.55
CA THR A 463 -8.09 7.03 1.97
C THR A 463 -7.44 8.13 2.82
N SER A 464 -7.03 7.82 4.05
CA SER A 464 -6.19 8.70 4.87
C SER A 464 -4.83 8.97 4.22
N ILE A 465 -4.34 8.03 3.40
CA ILE A 465 -3.12 8.19 2.60
C ILE A 465 -3.36 9.22 1.49
N ILE A 466 -4.50 9.11 0.76
CA ILE A 466 -4.90 10.13 -0.24
C ILE A 466 -4.96 11.50 0.43
N ARG A 467 -5.65 11.58 1.58
CA ARG A 467 -5.80 12.82 2.32
C ARG A 467 -4.46 13.45 2.69
N PHE A 468 -3.50 12.66 3.12
CA PHE A 468 -2.15 13.15 3.42
C PHE A 468 -1.46 13.70 2.16
N ILE A 469 -1.54 12.99 1.02
CA ILE A 469 -1.00 13.46 -0.27
C ILE A 469 -1.64 14.81 -0.63
N GLU A 470 -2.94 14.91 -0.58
CA GLU A 470 -3.68 16.14 -0.92
C GLU A 470 -3.32 17.31 -0.01
N ASP A 471 -3.26 17.07 1.30
CA ASP A 471 -2.94 18.09 2.30
C ASP A 471 -1.47 18.52 2.20
N ASN A 472 -0.54 17.58 1.99
CA ASN A 472 0.89 17.87 1.91
C ASN A 472 1.27 18.69 0.66
N TRP A 473 0.69 18.38 -0.49
CA TRP A 473 0.96 19.10 -1.74
C TRP A 473 -0.09 20.17 -2.09
N GLY A 474 -1.06 20.42 -1.22
CA GLY A 474 -2.07 21.46 -1.42
C GLY A 474 -2.97 21.22 -2.64
N LEU A 475 -3.38 19.97 -2.88
CA LEU A 475 -4.08 19.55 -4.11
C LEU A 475 -5.59 19.81 -4.07
N GLY A 476 -6.18 19.96 -2.88
CA GLY A 476 -7.63 19.88 -2.67
C GLY A 476 -8.12 18.43 -2.71
N ARG A 477 -9.41 18.18 -2.52
CA ARG A 477 -10.01 16.85 -2.44
C ARG A 477 -10.35 16.27 -3.82
N LEU A 478 -10.32 14.94 -3.95
CA LEU A 478 -10.73 14.22 -5.16
C LEU A 478 -12.14 14.57 -5.59
N GLY A 479 -13.04 14.74 -4.63
CA GLY A 479 -14.45 14.98 -4.91
C GLY A 479 -15.19 13.71 -5.34
N ASN A 480 -16.36 13.86 -5.95
CA ASN A 480 -17.18 12.76 -6.46
C ASN A 480 -17.50 11.68 -5.39
N LEU A 481 -17.81 12.12 -4.16
CA LEU A 481 -18.10 11.27 -3.00
C LEU A 481 -16.94 10.36 -2.55
N SER A 482 -15.71 10.65 -2.97
CA SER A 482 -14.52 9.96 -2.46
C SER A 482 -14.42 10.06 -0.93
N PHE A 483 -13.94 9.01 -0.29
CA PHE A 483 -13.80 8.94 1.17
C PHE A 483 -12.69 9.84 1.73
N ASP A 484 -11.73 10.28 0.92
CA ASP A 484 -10.67 11.22 1.32
C ASP A 484 -11.18 12.44 2.09
N ALA A 485 -12.38 12.91 1.74
CA ALA A 485 -13.04 14.02 2.43
C ALA A 485 -13.48 13.68 3.87
N LYS A 486 -13.70 12.40 4.19
CA LYS A 486 -14.13 11.90 5.50
C LYS A 486 -13.00 11.21 6.28
N ALA A 487 -11.93 10.82 5.59
CA ALA A 487 -10.81 10.07 6.14
C ALA A 487 -10.20 10.73 7.40
N GLY A 488 -9.70 9.93 8.30
CA GLY A 488 -8.85 10.39 9.40
C GLY A 488 -7.51 10.93 8.90
N LYS A 489 -6.72 11.51 9.79
CA LYS A 489 -5.40 12.03 9.48
C LYS A 489 -4.32 11.10 9.98
N ILE A 490 -3.33 10.82 9.14
CA ILE A 490 -2.12 10.09 9.55
C ILE A 490 -1.03 11.01 10.12
N ASP A 491 -1.19 12.33 10.03
CA ASP A 491 -0.27 13.34 10.58
C ASP A 491 -0.02 13.13 12.09
N ASN A 492 -1.00 12.53 12.81
CA ASN A 492 -0.87 12.22 14.23
C ASN A 492 0.33 11.31 14.54
N MET A 493 0.77 10.50 13.58
CA MET A 493 1.91 9.60 13.71
C MET A 493 3.26 10.29 13.46
N MET A 494 3.25 11.57 13.06
CA MET A 494 4.45 12.35 12.75
C MET A 494 4.54 13.60 13.63
N ASP A 495 5.76 14.13 13.77
CA ASP A 495 6.06 15.39 14.43
C ASP A 495 7.05 16.18 13.58
N PHE A 496 6.63 17.37 13.17
CA PHE A 496 7.43 18.26 12.33
C PHE A 496 7.94 19.50 13.10
N SER A 497 7.68 19.59 14.41
CA SER A 497 7.92 20.82 15.20
C SER A 497 9.40 21.10 15.43
N ASP A 498 10.22 20.08 15.71
CA ASP A 498 11.60 20.22 16.15
C ASP A 498 12.62 19.50 15.23
N GLY A 499 12.24 19.18 14.00
CA GLY A 499 13.08 18.45 13.05
C GLY A 499 12.92 16.93 13.13
N ALA A 500 13.93 16.20 12.67
CA ALA A 500 13.89 14.73 12.64
C ALA A 500 14.11 14.14 14.06
N HIS A 501 13.27 13.19 14.44
CA HIS A 501 13.27 12.56 15.78
C HIS A 501 13.69 11.09 15.72
N ALA A 502 13.22 10.32 14.71
CA ALA A 502 13.51 8.91 14.60
C ALA A 502 14.83 8.65 13.87
N SER A 503 15.66 7.81 14.46
CA SER A 503 16.89 7.32 13.82
C SER A 503 16.56 6.22 12.79
N LYS A 504 17.49 5.98 11.85
CA LYS A 504 17.42 4.84 10.94
C LYS A 504 17.39 3.52 11.70
N LEU A 505 16.65 2.53 11.17
CA LEU A 505 16.56 1.20 11.75
C LEU A 505 16.85 0.13 10.69
N PHE A 506 18.07 -0.38 10.67
CA PHE A 506 18.44 -1.48 9.76
C PHE A 506 18.14 -2.83 10.37
N LEU A 507 17.40 -3.65 9.64
CA LEU A 507 17.03 -5.00 10.02
C LEU A 507 17.64 -6.03 9.06
N ASP A 508 17.76 -7.26 9.53
CA ASP A 508 18.13 -8.39 8.69
C ASP A 508 16.88 -8.92 7.97
N PRO A 509 16.86 -9.01 6.64
CA PRO A 509 15.65 -9.40 5.89
C PRO A 509 15.20 -10.84 6.17
N ASN A 510 16.09 -11.75 6.59
CA ASN A 510 15.72 -13.14 6.85
C ASN A 510 15.13 -13.33 8.25
N THR A 511 15.58 -12.54 9.22
CA THR A 511 15.18 -12.70 10.63
C THR A 511 14.29 -11.56 11.14
N GLY A 512 14.25 -10.42 10.47
CA GLY A 512 13.59 -9.21 10.94
C GLY A 512 14.26 -8.57 12.17
N MET A 513 15.36 -9.13 12.66
CA MET A 513 16.07 -8.63 13.83
C MET A 513 16.95 -7.43 13.46
N GLN A 514 17.15 -6.55 14.43
CA GLN A 514 18.02 -5.40 14.24
C GLN A 514 19.45 -5.84 13.95
N THR A 515 20.04 -5.32 12.89
CA THR A 515 21.46 -5.48 12.60
C THR A 515 22.27 -4.50 13.45
N LEU A 516 23.40 -4.94 13.96
CA LEU A 516 24.36 -4.02 14.57
C LEU A 516 24.78 -3.03 13.49
N ALA A 517 24.55 -1.73 13.72
CA ALA A 517 25.03 -0.71 12.82
C ALA A 517 26.54 -0.94 12.62
N SER A 518 26.95 -1.29 11.40
CA SER A 518 28.36 -1.18 11.04
C SER A 518 28.68 0.31 11.07
N ASN A 519 29.31 0.78 12.14
CA ASN A 519 29.88 2.10 12.20
C ASN A 519 30.82 2.26 11.00
N GLY A 520 30.31 2.84 9.89
CA GLY A 520 31.05 3.25 8.73
C GLY A 520 31.51 4.70 8.88
#